data_7ca480bbf79f0fe73f7ffe06c61607de
#
_entry.id   7ca480bbf79f0fe73f7ffe06c61607de
#
_cell.length_a   1.000
_cell.length_b   1.000
_cell.length_c   1.000
_cell.angle_alpha   90.00
_cell.angle_beta   90.00
_cell.angle_gamma   90.00
#
_symmetry.space_group_name_H-M   'P 1'
#
loop_
_entity.id
_entity.type
_entity.pdbx_description
1 polymer ?
#
loop_
_entity_poly.entity_id
_entity_poly.type
_entity_poly.pdbx_seq_one_letter_code
_entity_poly.pdbx_strand_id
1 'polypeptide(L)'
;MRAIILFDSKTAGGSTDKLIDSIGLELARTGAYVEKAKCKSTGDYSFVKDFDVVIMGAPIYYLIVSSQLLGALMQSNLKEYLAGKKVALFLTCGSPELMANLLYLPQLKMNLVNNTILAERIFAPDQISDPTVIAKYVLELSDAYQKESH
;
A
#
# COMPACT_ATOMS: atom_id res chain seq x y z
N MET A 1 -10.44 -1.06 -13.01
CA MET A 1 -9.22 -1.23 -12.19
C MET A 1 -9.26 -2.58 -11.49
N ARG A 2 -8.18 -3.32 -11.61
CA ARG A 2 -7.97 -4.55 -10.83
C ARG A 2 -6.83 -4.26 -9.86
N ALA A 3 -7.11 -4.26 -8.59
CA ALA A 3 -6.15 -3.87 -7.54
C ALA A 3 -5.86 -5.01 -6.58
N ILE A 4 -4.60 -5.18 -6.21
CA ILE A 4 -4.17 -6.07 -5.14
C ILE A 4 -3.57 -5.24 -4.02
N ILE A 5 -4.01 -5.49 -2.79
CA ILE A 5 -3.41 -4.87 -1.60
C ILE A 5 -2.43 -5.87 -0.99
N LEU A 6 -1.15 -5.56 -1.11
CA LEU A 6 -0.09 -6.33 -0.46
C LEU A 6 0.21 -5.66 0.87
N PHE A 7 0.09 -6.40 1.95
CA PHE A 7 0.19 -5.80 3.28
C PHE A 7 1.01 -6.64 4.24
N ASP A 8 1.53 -5.97 5.25
CA ASP A 8 2.11 -6.61 6.41
C ASP A 8 1.38 -6.09 7.66
N SER A 9 1.10 -7.00 8.59
CA SER A 9 0.59 -6.65 9.91
C SER A 9 1.02 -7.72 10.89
N LYS A 10 1.35 -7.30 12.11
CA LYS A 10 1.78 -8.25 13.16
C LYS A 10 0.60 -8.92 13.86
N THR A 11 -0.54 -8.22 13.93
CA THR A 11 -1.68 -8.69 14.72
C THR A 11 -2.88 -8.88 13.80
N ALA A 12 -3.34 -10.11 13.65
CA ALA A 12 -4.56 -10.40 12.91
C ALA A 12 -5.76 -9.70 13.59
N GLY A 13 -6.58 -9.02 12.79
CA GLY A 13 -7.73 -8.27 13.30
C GLY A 13 -7.39 -6.96 13.99
N GLY A 14 -6.13 -6.51 13.94
CA GLY A 14 -5.71 -5.25 14.51
C GLY A 14 -6.11 -4.03 13.67
N SER A 15 -5.67 -2.85 14.10
CA SER A 15 -6.05 -1.59 13.43
C SER A 15 -5.58 -1.51 11.99
N THR A 16 -4.41 -2.05 11.68
CA THR A 16 -3.90 -2.08 10.29
C THR A 16 -4.76 -2.99 9.41
N ASP A 17 -5.17 -4.15 9.91
CA ASP A 17 -6.06 -5.05 9.16
C ASP A 17 -7.41 -4.39 8.90
N LYS A 18 -7.95 -3.65 9.85
CA LYS A 18 -9.21 -2.92 9.68
C LYS A 18 -9.08 -1.82 8.64
N LEU A 19 -7.96 -1.11 8.63
CA LEU A 19 -7.68 -0.09 7.62
C LEU A 19 -7.62 -0.70 6.22
N ILE A 20 -6.94 -1.84 6.08
CA ILE A 20 -6.84 -2.55 4.80
C ILE A 20 -8.23 -2.93 4.28
N ASP A 21 -9.07 -3.47 5.16
CA ASP A 21 -10.45 -3.84 4.79
C ASP A 21 -11.26 -2.61 4.39
N SER A 22 -11.08 -1.50 5.10
CA SER A 22 -11.78 -0.24 4.79
C SER A 22 -11.34 0.33 3.43
N ILE A 23 -10.05 0.31 3.14
CA ILE A 23 -9.53 0.75 1.84
C ILE A 23 -10.09 -0.14 0.73
N GLY A 24 -10.07 -1.46 0.93
CA GLY A 24 -10.60 -2.40 -0.03
C GLY A 24 -12.08 -2.19 -0.32
N LEU A 25 -12.87 -1.95 0.72
CA LEU A 25 -14.30 -1.68 0.58
C LEU A 25 -14.56 -0.39 -0.18
N GLU A 26 -13.84 0.68 0.12
CA GLU A 26 -13.99 1.95 -0.59
C GLU A 26 -13.59 1.83 -2.06
N LEU A 27 -12.53 1.09 -2.36
CA LEU A 27 -12.15 0.82 -3.76
C LEU A 27 -13.24 0.02 -4.48
N ALA A 28 -13.80 -0.99 -3.84
CA ALA A 28 -14.87 -1.80 -4.43
C ALA A 28 -16.10 -0.94 -4.74
N ARG A 29 -16.39 0.06 -3.91
CA ARG A 29 -17.49 1.01 -4.16
C ARG A 29 -17.28 1.84 -5.41
N THR A 30 -16.03 2.04 -5.85
CA THR A 30 -15.74 2.75 -7.12
C THR A 30 -15.90 1.85 -8.34
N GLY A 31 -16.22 0.58 -8.16
CA GLY A 31 -16.34 -0.39 -9.23
C GLY A 31 -15.07 -1.20 -9.48
N ALA A 32 -14.03 -1.03 -8.67
CA ALA A 32 -12.78 -1.76 -8.81
C ALA A 32 -12.92 -3.20 -8.31
N TYR A 33 -12.19 -4.11 -8.95
CA TYR A 33 -11.97 -5.45 -8.42
C TYR A 33 -10.78 -5.41 -7.47
N VAL A 34 -10.95 -5.88 -6.25
CA VAL A 34 -9.92 -5.75 -5.20
C VAL A 34 -9.71 -7.08 -4.49
N GLU A 35 -8.44 -7.46 -4.35
CA GLU A 35 -8.03 -8.59 -3.51
C GLU A 35 -6.95 -8.13 -2.54
N LYS A 36 -6.68 -8.91 -1.50
CA LYS A 36 -5.61 -8.64 -0.55
C LYS A 36 -4.76 -9.88 -0.33
N ALA A 37 -3.45 -9.66 -0.08
CA ALA A 37 -2.52 -10.72 0.23
C ALA A 37 -1.48 -10.23 1.23
N LYS A 38 -1.17 -11.05 2.22
CA LYS A 38 -0.16 -10.74 3.23
C LYS A 38 1.23 -10.95 2.66
N CYS A 39 2.13 -9.98 2.91
CA CYS A 39 3.51 -10.05 2.45
C CYS A 39 4.33 -11.07 3.23
N LYS A 40 5.22 -11.73 2.49
CA LYS A 40 6.29 -12.56 3.04
C LYS A 40 7.57 -12.21 2.30
N SER A 41 8.68 -12.08 3.03
CA SER A 41 9.94 -11.64 2.42
C SER A 41 10.46 -12.56 1.32
N THR A 42 10.08 -13.82 1.32
CA THR A 42 10.51 -14.83 0.34
C THR A 42 9.34 -15.48 -0.40
N GLY A 43 8.20 -14.79 -0.50
CA GLY A 43 7.02 -15.32 -1.18
C GLY A 43 7.14 -15.31 -2.70
N ASP A 44 6.17 -15.95 -3.35
CA ASP A 44 6.00 -15.90 -4.81
C ASP A 44 4.91 -14.89 -5.14
N TYR A 45 5.24 -13.88 -5.94
CA TYR A 45 4.35 -12.77 -6.30
C TYR A 45 3.92 -12.81 -7.77
N SER A 46 4.03 -13.96 -8.42
CA SER A 46 3.62 -14.08 -9.82
C SER A 46 2.15 -13.74 -10.05
N PHE A 47 1.30 -13.87 -9.04
CA PHE A 47 -0.12 -13.50 -9.14
C PHE A 47 -0.33 -12.00 -9.39
N VAL A 48 0.66 -11.17 -9.10
CA VAL A 48 0.59 -9.70 -9.33
C VAL A 48 0.36 -9.38 -10.80
N LYS A 49 0.77 -10.25 -11.71
CA LYS A 49 0.56 -10.04 -13.15
C LYS A 49 -0.90 -9.84 -13.54
N ASP A 50 -1.84 -10.34 -12.74
CA ASP A 50 -3.27 -10.26 -13.02
C ASP A 50 -3.90 -8.94 -12.56
N PHE A 51 -3.12 -8.02 -12.00
CA PHE A 51 -3.60 -6.76 -11.44
C PHE A 51 -2.96 -5.56 -12.13
N ASP A 52 -3.71 -4.46 -12.22
CA ASP A 52 -3.25 -3.20 -12.82
C ASP A 52 -2.53 -2.33 -11.80
N VAL A 53 -2.98 -2.38 -10.56
CA VAL A 53 -2.53 -1.52 -9.47
C VAL A 53 -2.11 -2.39 -8.29
N VAL A 54 -0.95 -2.09 -7.75
CA VAL A 54 -0.45 -2.75 -6.53
C VAL A 54 -0.42 -1.72 -5.41
N ILE A 55 -1.25 -1.95 -4.40
CA ILE A 55 -1.29 -1.10 -3.22
C ILE A 55 -0.48 -1.79 -2.13
N MET A 56 0.55 -1.13 -1.63
CA MET A 56 1.42 -1.70 -0.60
C MET A 56 1.21 -0.96 0.70
N GLY A 57 0.91 -1.70 1.75
CA GLY A 57 0.62 -1.14 3.06
C GLY A 57 1.31 -1.88 4.19
N ALA A 58 1.83 -1.12 5.16
CA ALA A 58 2.52 -1.69 6.30
C ALA A 58 2.51 -0.73 7.49
N PRO A 59 2.59 -1.28 8.72
CA PRO A 59 2.86 -0.46 9.87
C PRO A 59 4.34 -0.09 9.93
N ILE A 60 4.62 1.01 10.59
CA ILE A 60 5.98 1.41 10.93
C ILE A 60 6.24 1.01 12.39
N TYR A 61 7.27 0.20 12.58
CA TYR A 61 7.69 -0.22 13.90
C TYR A 61 9.04 0.43 14.21
N TYR A 62 9.09 1.17 15.33
CA TYR A 62 10.30 1.91 15.73
C TYR A 62 10.73 2.88 14.62
N LEU A 63 11.87 2.68 14.01
CA LEU A 63 12.42 3.58 12.99
C LEU A 63 12.46 2.95 11.59
N ILE A 64 11.78 1.81 11.39
CA ILE A 64 11.83 1.12 10.11
C ILE A 64 10.43 0.70 9.65
N VAL A 65 10.23 0.69 8.34
CA VAL A 65 9.07 0.05 7.74
C VAL A 65 9.15 -1.45 7.98
N SER A 66 8.00 -2.10 8.12
CA SER A 66 7.94 -3.52 8.40
C SER A 66 8.86 -4.34 7.49
N SER A 67 9.60 -5.26 8.11
CA SER A 67 10.59 -6.07 7.43
C SER A 67 10.01 -7.01 6.36
N GLN A 68 8.76 -7.43 6.51
CA GLN A 68 8.15 -8.34 5.53
C GLN A 68 7.89 -7.63 4.20
N LEU A 69 7.40 -6.39 4.22
CA LEU A 69 7.18 -5.63 2.99
C LEU A 69 8.50 -5.26 2.32
N LEU A 70 9.45 -4.69 3.07
CA LEU A 70 10.76 -4.37 2.53
C LEU A 70 11.49 -5.63 2.04
N GLY A 71 11.40 -6.72 2.78
CA GLY A 71 11.98 -8.00 2.39
C GLY A 71 11.39 -8.52 1.09
N ALA A 72 10.07 -8.41 0.91
CA ALA A 72 9.42 -8.82 -0.33
C ALA A 72 9.96 -8.02 -1.52
N LEU A 73 10.14 -6.71 -1.36
CA LEU A 73 10.69 -5.85 -2.42
C LEU A 73 12.15 -6.16 -2.74
N MET A 74 12.94 -6.54 -1.74
CA MET A 74 14.38 -6.71 -1.88
C MET A 74 14.81 -8.15 -2.15
N GLN A 75 14.07 -9.14 -1.68
CA GLN A 75 14.51 -10.53 -1.66
C GLN A 75 13.64 -11.50 -2.46
N SER A 76 12.40 -11.12 -2.79
CA SER A 76 11.48 -11.97 -3.53
C SER A 76 11.43 -11.56 -5.01
N ASN A 77 10.55 -12.24 -5.77
CA ASN A 77 10.27 -11.88 -7.17
C ASN A 77 9.27 -10.74 -7.32
N LEU A 78 8.84 -10.10 -6.22
CA LEU A 78 7.84 -9.04 -6.28
C LEU A 78 8.27 -7.90 -7.20
N LYS A 79 9.50 -7.44 -7.10
CA LYS A 79 9.99 -6.32 -7.89
C LYS A 79 9.94 -6.61 -9.39
N GLU A 80 10.17 -7.85 -9.78
CA GLU A 80 10.05 -8.30 -11.17
C GLU A 80 8.62 -8.14 -11.68
N TYR A 81 7.64 -8.56 -10.89
CA TYR A 81 6.22 -8.47 -11.27
C TYR A 81 5.63 -7.08 -11.11
N LEU A 82 6.32 -6.18 -10.39
CA LEU A 82 5.93 -4.78 -10.30
C LEU A 82 6.28 -3.98 -11.54
N ALA A 83 7.19 -4.47 -12.37
CA ALA A 83 7.63 -3.74 -13.55
C ALA A 83 6.45 -3.34 -14.43
N GLY A 84 6.34 -2.05 -14.73
CA GLY A 84 5.24 -1.51 -15.53
C GLY A 84 3.91 -1.34 -14.81
N LYS A 85 3.83 -1.71 -13.53
CA LYS A 85 2.59 -1.56 -12.75
C LYS A 85 2.54 -0.18 -12.09
N LYS A 86 1.30 0.30 -11.90
CA LYS A 86 1.04 1.49 -11.08
C LYS A 86 0.95 1.06 -9.63
N VAL A 87 1.46 1.87 -8.72
CA VAL A 87 1.51 1.53 -7.31
C VAL A 87 0.88 2.62 -6.46
N ALA A 88 0.40 2.25 -5.29
CA ALA A 88 0.00 3.16 -4.24
C ALA A 88 0.57 2.66 -2.92
N LEU A 89 0.84 3.59 -2.02
CA LEU A 89 1.47 3.28 -0.75
C LEU A 89 0.64 3.81 0.41
N PHE A 90 0.57 3.06 1.49
CA PHE A 90 0.10 3.59 2.75
C PHE A 90 0.88 2.96 3.91
N LEU A 91 1.10 3.78 4.93
CA LEU A 91 1.77 3.34 6.15
C LEU A 91 0.92 3.74 7.34
N THR A 92 0.98 2.97 8.42
CA THR A 92 0.41 3.35 9.70
C THR A 92 1.55 3.66 10.66
N CYS A 93 1.43 4.76 11.39
CA CYS A 93 2.52 5.23 12.24
C CYS A 93 1.97 5.91 13.49
N GLY A 94 2.61 5.64 14.62
CA GLY A 94 2.32 6.35 15.88
C GLY A 94 3.11 7.65 16.06
N SER A 95 4.01 7.96 15.12
CA SER A 95 4.84 9.16 15.15
C SER A 95 4.18 10.32 14.40
N PRO A 96 4.64 11.55 14.58
CA PRO A 96 4.16 12.67 13.77
C PRO A 96 4.35 12.41 12.27
N GLU A 97 3.36 12.80 11.48
CA GLU A 97 3.33 12.56 10.05
C GLU A 97 4.56 13.12 9.32
N LEU A 98 5.03 14.30 9.73
CA LEU A 98 6.20 14.91 9.11
C LEU A 98 7.44 14.03 9.21
N MET A 99 7.69 13.45 10.40
CA MET A 99 8.80 12.53 10.58
C MET A 99 8.66 11.29 9.71
N ALA A 100 7.44 10.76 9.61
CA ALA A 100 7.18 9.58 8.81
C ALA A 100 7.46 9.84 7.33
N ASN A 101 7.05 11.01 6.80
CA ASN A 101 7.33 11.39 5.42
C ASN A 101 8.83 11.50 5.14
N LEU A 102 9.58 12.04 6.11
CA LEU A 102 11.03 12.25 5.94
C LEU A 102 11.85 10.97 6.05
N LEU A 103 11.40 10.01 6.86
CA LEU A 103 12.22 8.85 7.21
C LEU A 103 11.74 7.53 6.58
N TYR A 104 10.43 7.36 6.39
CA TYR A 104 9.87 6.04 6.12
C TYR A 104 9.41 5.83 4.67
N LEU A 105 8.70 6.79 4.09
CA LEU A 105 8.28 6.66 2.69
C LEU A 105 9.49 6.48 1.74
N PRO A 106 10.60 7.22 1.91
CA PRO A 106 11.76 6.98 1.07
C PRO A 106 12.28 5.55 1.08
N GLN A 107 12.15 4.83 2.20
CA GLN A 107 12.58 3.43 2.28
C GLN A 107 11.84 2.54 1.28
N LEU A 108 10.54 2.80 1.08
CA LEU A 108 9.77 2.08 0.07
C LEU A 108 10.03 2.62 -1.33
N LYS A 109 10.05 3.93 -1.49
CA LYS A 109 10.14 4.59 -2.80
C LYS A 109 11.48 4.31 -3.50
N MET A 110 12.54 4.05 -2.77
CA MET A 110 13.82 3.64 -3.33
C MET A 110 13.72 2.37 -4.19
N ASN A 111 12.78 1.50 -3.87
CA ASN A 111 12.56 0.26 -4.60
C ASN A 111 11.53 0.41 -5.73
N LEU A 112 10.99 1.62 -5.93
CA LEU A 112 9.88 1.87 -6.84
C LEU A 112 10.19 3.00 -7.82
N VAL A 113 11.47 3.25 -8.09
CA VAL A 113 11.89 4.39 -8.92
C VAL A 113 11.38 4.32 -10.36
N ASN A 114 11.06 3.13 -10.84
CA ASN A 114 10.53 2.91 -12.19
C ASN A 114 9.01 2.74 -12.22
N ASN A 115 8.33 2.96 -11.10
CA ASN A 115 6.88 2.82 -11.01
C ASN A 115 6.22 4.18 -10.87
N THR A 116 5.03 4.30 -11.46
CA THR A 116 4.17 5.47 -11.21
C THR A 116 3.47 5.27 -9.88
N ILE A 117 3.64 6.23 -8.96
CA ILE A 117 2.98 6.22 -7.65
C ILE A 117 1.71 7.04 -7.76
N LEU A 118 0.56 6.37 -7.65
CA LEU A 118 -0.75 7.01 -7.80
C LEU A 118 -1.14 7.81 -6.56
N ALA A 119 -0.83 7.28 -5.39
CA ALA A 119 -1.14 7.92 -4.11
C ALA A 119 -0.21 7.38 -3.04
N GLU A 120 0.07 8.21 -2.05
CA GLU A 120 0.83 7.79 -0.86
C GLU A 120 0.28 8.52 0.35
N ARG A 121 0.17 7.80 1.48
CA ARG A 121 -0.32 8.39 2.71
C ARG A 121 0.20 7.66 3.92
N ILE A 122 0.41 8.43 4.98
CA ILE A 122 0.71 7.90 6.30
C ILE A 122 -0.49 8.19 7.20
N PHE A 123 -1.08 7.12 7.75
CA PHE A 123 -2.24 7.22 8.62
C PHE A 123 -1.77 7.29 10.07
N ALA A 124 -2.03 8.42 10.72
CA ALA A 124 -1.82 8.58 12.15
C ALA A 124 -2.87 7.77 12.94
N PRO A 125 -2.67 7.50 14.23
CA PRO A 125 -3.61 6.66 15.00
C PRO A 125 -5.06 7.12 14.94
N ASP A 126 -5.32 8.43 14.92
CA ASP A 126 -6.67 8.99 14.83
C ASP A 126 -7.25 8.94 13.42
N GLN A 127 -6.45 8.64 12.41
CA GLN A 127 -6.86 8.60 11.02
C GLN A 127 -7.18 7.19 10.50
N ILE A 128 -6.65 6.15 11.17
CA ILE A 128 -6.78 4.76 10.74
C ILE A 128 -8.24 4.33 10.62
N SER A 129 -9.12 4.84 11.46
CA SER A 129 -10.55 4.52 11.44
C SER A 129 -11.42 5.70 10.99
N ASP A 130 -10.82 6.76 10.45
CA ASP A 130 -11.57 7.93 9.98
C ASP A 130 -12.06 7.71 8.54
N PRO A 131 -13.38 7.53 8.32
CA PRO A 131 -13.90 7.25 6.98
C PRO A 131 -13.61 8.36 5.97
N THR A 132 -13.56 9.61 6.42
CA THR A 132 -13.28 10.75 5.54
C THR A 132 -11.85 10.70 5.01
N VAL A 133 -10.89 10.39 5.87
CA VAL A 133 -9.48 10.30 5.48
C VAL A 133 -9.27 9.13 4.54
N ILE A 134 -9.87 7.98 4.84
CA ILE A 134 -9.79 6.78 4.00
C ILE A 134 -10.40 7.03 2.63
N ALA A 135 -11.59 7.63 2.57
CA ALA A 135 -12.26 7.94 1.31
C ALA A 135 -11.43 8.91 0.46
N LYS A 136 -10.79 9.89 1.10
CA LYS A 136 -9.93 10.85 0.39
C LYS A 136 -8.73 10.15 -0.24
N TYR A 137 -8.10 9.23 0.47
CA TYR A 137 -6.98 8.45 -0.06
C TYR A 137 -7.40 7.64 -1.29
N VAL A 138 -8.54 6.95 -1.19
CA VAL A 138 -9.07 6.14 -2.29
C VAL A 138 -9.44 7.01 -3.48
N LEU A 139 -10.01 8.19 -3.24
CA LEU A 139 -10.35 9.13 -4.30
C LEU A 139 -9.10 9.62 -5.04
N GLU A 140 -8.05 9.99 -4.31
CA GLU A 140 -6.77 10.39 -4.91
C GLU A 140 -6.19 9.29 -5.79
N LEU A 141 -6.22 8.04 -5.28
CA LEU A 141 -5.73 6.87 -6.02
C LEU A 141 -6.54 6.66 -7.30
N SER A 142 -7.86 6.68 -7.19
CA SER A 142 -8.76 6.45 -8.32
C SER A 142 -8.63 7.53 -9.38
N ASP A 143 -8.54 8.80 -8.97
CA ASP A 143 -8.37 9.91 -9.90
C ASP A 143 -7.03 9.84 -10.63
N ALA A 144 -5.96 9.52 -9.91
CA ALA A 144 -4.64 9.35 -10.52
C ALA A 144 -4.62 8.18 -11.51
N TYR A 145 -5.29 7.09 -11.17
CA TYR A 145 -5.42 5.95 -12.07
C TYR A 145 -6.13 6.34 -13.37
N GLN A 146 -7.23 7.09 -13.27
CA GLN A 146 -7.97 7.52 -14.46
C GLN A 146 -7.11 8.42 -15.36
N LYS A 147 -6.35 9.33 -14.79
CA LYS A 147 -5.45 10.21 -15.54
C LYS A 147 -4.36 9.43 -16.27
N GLU A 148 -3.76 8.43 -15.62
CA GLU A 148 -2.71 7.61 -16.20
C GLU A 148 -3.25 6.63 -17.26
N SER A 149 -4.55 6.34 -17.26
CA SER A 149 -5.18 5.42 -18.21
C SER A 149 -5.67 6.12 -19.49
N HIS A 150 -5.60 7.43 -19.50
CA HIS A 150 -5.93 8.29 -20.64
C HIS A 150 -4.71 9.09 -21.05
#